data_27d6d516e162a762e841ec0a5eb87291
#
_entry.id   27d6d516e162a762e841ec0a5eb87291
#
_cell.length_a   1.000
_cell.length_b   1.000
_cell.length_c   1.000
_cell.angle_alpha   90.00
_cell.angle_beta   90.00
_cell.angle_gamma   90.00
#
_symmetry.space_group_name_H-M   'P 1'
#
loop_
_entity.id
_entity.type
_entity.pdbx_description
1 polymer ?
#
loop_
_entity_poly.entity_id
_entity_poly.type
_entity_poly.pdbx_seq_one_letter_code
_entity_poly.pdbx_strand_id
1 'polypeptide(L)'
;QKLTELGETKMEEMKVEKSEPQKLETENQEELVRKKREEIEQQLLDLPIVQYAWLSEEDIPFSDHVREICRKECPRYGKSWSCPPGVGTVKECQGRCSHFSEVFVFTTIAEVADVDNLEETLATRPEHEAVTKKVQEVLRPYFGETLALSAQSCEICEKCAYPDGPCRY
;
A
#
# COMPACT_ATOMS: atom_id res chain seq x y z
N GLN A 1 -62.41 16.91 14.71
CA GLN A 1 -62.31 16.55 13.31
C GLN A 1 -60.95 15.91 13.04
N LYS A 2 -60.99 14.72 12.49
CA LYS A 2 -59.94 13.77 12.20
C LYS A 2 -58.74 14.40 11.50
N LEU A 3 -57.55 14.03 11.96
CA LEU A 3 -56.33 14.07 11.16
C LEU A 3 -55.63 12.70 11.26
N THR A 4 -55.43 12.18 10.09
CA THR A 4 -54.94 10.88 9.69
C THR A 4 -53.48 10.67 10.06
N GLU A 5 -53.21 9.49 10.62
CA GLU A 5 -51.94 8.86 10.76
C GLU A 5 -51.27 8.62 9.40
N LEU A 6 -50.04 9.09 9.25
CA LEU A 6 -49.16 8.71 8.14
C LEU A 6 -48.11 7.73 8.70
N GLY A 7 -48.21 6.53 8.16
CA GLY A 7 -47.42 5.37 8.58
C GLY A 7 -45.91 5.54 8.33
N GLU A 8 -45.16 5.23 9.33
CA GLU A 8 -43.71 4.96 9.23
C GLU A 8 -43.50 3.63 8.49
N THR A 9 -43.01 3.73 7.26
CA THR A 9 -42.60 2.57 6.48
C THR A 9 -41.21 2.16 7.01
N LYS A 10 -41.15 1.13 7.84
CA LYS A 10 -39.95 0.40 8.18
C LYS A 10 -39.39 -0.19 6.89
N MET A 11 -38.22 0.32 6.45
CA MET A 11 -37.37 -0.39 5.50
C MET A 11 -36.72 -1.55 6.23
N GLU A 12 -37.23 -2.72 6.02
CA GLU A 12 -36.63 -3.98 6.42
C GLU A 12 -35.42 -4.23 5.52
N GLU A 13 -34.22 -4.21 6.10
CA GLU A 13 -33.01 -4.62 5.42
C GLU A 13 -33.14 -6.12 5.05
N MET A 14 -33.43 -6.38 3.79
CA MET A 14 -33.38 -7.73 3.24
C MET A 14 -31.92 -8.22 3.26
N LYS A 15 -31.57 -9.02 4.25
CA LYS A 15 -30.38 -9.86 4.22
C LYS A 15 -30.55 -10.87 3.08
N VAL A 16 -29.85 -10.65 1.97
CA VAL A 16 -29.76 -11.61 0.90
C VAL A 16 -28.94 -12.80 1.39
N GLU A 17 -29.59 -13.87 1.77
CA GLU A 17 -28.93 -15.15 2.07
C GLU A 17 -28.34 -15.70 0.77
N LYS A 18 -27.01 -15.82 0.72
CA LYS A 18 -26.33 -16.43 -0.43
C LYS A 18 -26.76 -17.90 -0.55
N SER A 19 -27.04 -18.36 -1.77
CA SER A 19 -27.40 -19.75 -2.05
C SER A 19 -26.22 -20.70 -1.74
N GLU A 20 -26.50 -21.97 -1.39
CA GLU A 20 -25.45 -22.96 -1.04
C GLU A 20 -24.31 -23.08 -2.07
N PRO A 21 -24.55 -23.11 -3.40
CA PRO A 21 -23.45 -23.13 -4.37
C PRO A 21 -22.58 -21.88 -4.31
N GLN A 22 -23.13 -20.69 -4.06
CA GLN A 22 -22.35 -19.46 -3.92
C GLN A 22 -21.50 -19.43 -2.63
N LYS A 23 -21.94 -20.07 -1.56
CA LYS A 23 -21.15 -20.25 -0.33
C LYS A 23 -19.96 -21.17 -0.58
N LEU A 24 -20.17 -22.28 -1.28
CA LEU A 24 -19.12 -23.26 -1.58
C LEU A 24 -18.03 -22.68 -2.51
N GLU A 25 -18.42 -21.90 -3.51
CA GLU A 25 -17.48 -21.21 -4.39
C GLU A 25 -16.66 -20.16 -3.63
N THR A 26 -17.29 -19.44 -2.71
CA THR A 26 -16.61 -18.42 -1.87
C THR A 26 -15.61 -19.09 -0.91
N GLU A 27 -16.00 -20.17 -0.24
CA GLU A 27 -15.13 -20.94 0.67
C GLU A 27 -13.91 -21.53 -0.06
N ASN A 28 -14.11 -22.07 -1.27
CA ASN A 28 -13.01 -22.56 -2.11
C ASN A 28 -12.04 -21.44 -2.52
N GLN A 29 -12.56 -20.25 -2.79
CA GLN A 29 -11.75 -19.08 -3.18
C GLN A 29 -10.93 -18.56 -2.00
N GLU A 30 -11.52 -18.46 -0.82
CA GLU A 30 -10.83 -18.07 0.42
C GLU A 30 -9.72 -19.07 0.80
N GLU A 31 -9.99 -20.38 0.67
CA GLU A 31 -8.98 -21.41 0.90
C GLU A 31 -7.80 -21.32 -0.08
N LEU A 32 -8.07 -21.03 -1.34
CA LEU A 32 -7.03 -20.84 -2.35
C LEU A 32 -6.15 -19.60 -2.06
N VAL A 33 -6.78 -18.49 -1.68
CA VAL A 33 -6.06 -17.27 -1.27
C VAL A 33 -5.21 -17.53 -0.03
N ARG A 34 -5.74 -18.24 0.97
CA ARG A 34 -5.01 -18.62 2.17
C ARG A 34 -3.77 -19.44 1.85
N LYS A 35 -3.90 -20.50 1.06
CA LYS A 35 -2.76 -21.35 0.63
C LYS A 35 -1.70 -20.56 -0.12
N LYS A 36 -2.12 -19.70 -1.03
CA LYS A 36 -1.23 -18.81 -1.77
C LYS A 36 -0.42 -17.91 -0.84
N ARG A 37 -1.07 -17.31 0.16
CA ARG A 37 -0.38 -16.47 1.16
C ARG A 37 0.59 -17.28 2.01
N GLU A 38 0.21 -18.47 2.47
CA GLU A 38 1.08 -19.39 3.21
C GLU A 38 2.35 -19.75 2.41
N GLU A 39 2.22 -20.06 1.12
CA GLU A 39 3.37 -20.34 0.25
C GLU A 39 4.30 -19.13 0.09
N ILE A 40 3.75 -17.94 -0.04
CA ILE A 40 4.51 -16.69 -0.10
C ILE A 40 5.24 -16.46 1.23
N GLU A 41 4.54 -16.55 2.34
CA GLU A 41 5.07 -16.33 3.68
C GLU A 41 6.25 -17.27 3.99
N GLN A 42 6.17 -18.54 3.56
CA GLN A 42 7.29 -19.48 3.68
C GLN A 42 8.55 -19.01 2.94
N GLN A 43 8.40 -18.40 1.76
CA GLN A 43 9.53 -17.88 0.99
C GLN A 43 10.09 -16.57 1.57
N LEU A 44 9.29 -15.85 2.36
CA LEU A 44 9.71 -14.61 3.02
C LEU A 44 10.43 -14.84 4.36
N LEU A 45 10.40 -16.06 4.93
CA LEU A 45 11.00 -16.38 6.23
C LEU A 45 12.51 -16.09 6.30
N ASP A 46 13.22 -16.21 5.18
CA ASP A 46 14.67 -15.97 5.10
C ASP A 46 15.02 -14.48 4.97
N LEU A 47 14.02 -13.60 4.83
CA LEU A 47 14.22 -12.16 4.72
C LEU A 47 14.15 -11.50 6.11
N PRO A 48 14.89 -10.40 6.34
CA PRO A 48 14.90 -9.70 7.63
C PRO A 48 13.62 -8.85 7.81
N ILE A 49 12.47 -9.49 7.67
CA ILE A 49 11.15 -8.93 7.91
C ILE A 49 10.80 -9.15 9.37
N VAL A 50 10.42 -8.11 10.08
CA VAL A 50 10.08 -8.16 11.50
C VAL A 50 8.59 -8.30 11.73
N GLN A 51 7.81 -7.55 10.97
CA GLN A 51 6.36 -7.60 10.99
C GLN A 51 5.84 -7.47 9.56
N TYR A 52 4.71 -8.12 9.28
CA TYR A 52 4.00 -7.94 8.03
C TYR A 52 2.49 -8.10 8.24
N ALA A 53 1.73 -7.58 7.26
CA ALA A 53 0.28 -7.75 7.20
C ALA A 53 -0.20 -7.79 5.74
N TRP A 54 -1.23 -8.59 5.50
CA TRP A 54 -2.02 -8.55 4.28
C TRP A 54 -3.23 -7.65 4.52
N LEU A 55 -3.40 -6.65 3.68
CA LEU A 55 -4.46 -5.67 3.74
C LEU A 55 -5.20 -5.61 2.41
N SER A 56 -6.38 -5.03 2.41
CA SER A 56 -7.08 -4.59 1.21
C SER A 56 -6.60 -3.20 0.80
N GLU A 57 -6.74 -2.84 -0.48
CA GLU A 57 -6.48 -1.47 -0.93
C GLU A 57 -7.36 -0.44 -0.21
N GLU A 58 -8.58 -0.83 0.14
CA GLU A 58 -9.54 0.00 0.89
C GLU A 58 -9.05 0.38 2.31
N ASP A 59 -8.13 -0.41 2.88
CA ASP A 59 -7.54 -0.14 4.20
C ASP A 59 -6.47 0.96 4.15
N ILE A 60 -6.03 1.40 2.95
CA ILE A 60 -4.98 2.41 2.81
C ILE A 60 -5.58 3.82 2.91
N PRO A 61 -5.23 4.60 3.93
CA PRO A 61 -5.73 5.96 4.06
C PRO A 61 -5.01 6.90 3.09
N PHE A 62 -5.73 7.54 2.20
CA PHE A 62 -5.24 8.64 1.37
C PHE A 62 -5.67 9.99 1.97
N SER A 63 -4.73 10.91 2.14
CA SER A 63 -5.00 12.19 2.81
C SER A 63 -4.20 13.34 2.20
N ASP A 64 -4.87 14.45 1.94
CA ASP A 64 -4.22 15.71 1.56
C ASP A 64 -3.36 16.29 2.70
N HIS A 65 -3.63 15.90 3.95
CA HIS A 65 -2.81 16.31 5.09
C HIS A 65 -1.36 15.83 4.96
N VAL A 66 -1.15 14.61 4.46
CA VAL A 66 0.21 14.08 4.17
C VAL A 66 0.92 14.96 3.13
N ARG A 67 0.20 15.47 2.13
CA ARG A 67 0.75 16.40 1.12
C ARG A 67 1.19 17.73 1.72
N GLU A 68 0.44 18.22 2.71
CA GLU A 68 0.81 19.44 3.43
C GLU A 68 2.09 19.25 4.26
N ILE A 69 2.25 18.10 4.93
CA ILE A 69 3.49 17.74 5.63
C ILE A 69 4.65 17.66 4.64
N CYS A 70 4.50 16.96 3.52
CA CYS A 70 5.53 16.91 2.49
C CYS A 70 5.95 18.31 2.00
N ARG A 71 4.97 19.20 1.80
CA ARG A 71 5.22 20.55 1.30
C ARG A 71 5.94 21.43 2.30
N LYS A 72 5.62 21.33 3.59
CA LYS A 72 6.11 22.22 4.64
C LYS A 72 7.42 21.75 5.27
N GLU A 73 7.60 20.43 5.39
CA GLU A 73 8.63 19.86 6.26
C GLU A 73 9.61 18.94 5.53
N CYS A 74 9.23 18.37 4.38
CA CYS A 74 10.08 17.39 3.74
C CYS A 74 11.14 18.02 2.83
N PRO A 75 12.45 17.79 3.07
CA PRO A 75 13.53 18.34 2.25
C PRO A 75 13.55 17.76 0.82
N ARG A 76 12.82 16.69 0.55
CA ARG A 76 12.71 16.05 -0.77
C ARG A 76 11.53 16.56 -1.61
N TYR A 77 10.70 17.44 -1.07
CA TYR A 77 9.60 18.03 -1.83
C TYR A 77 10.10 18.73 -3.09
N GLY A 78 9.46 18.45 -4.23
CA GLY A 78 9.83 19.06 -5.53
C GLY A 78 11.17 18.63 -6.10
N LYS A 79 11.76 17.50 -5.64
CA LYS A 79 13.11 17.09 -6.09
C LYS A 79 13.13 15.78 -6.89
N SER A 80 12.01 15.07 -7.00
CA SER A 80 11.94 13.81 -7.74
C SER A 80 10.55 13.51 -8.27
N TRP A 81 10.46 12.64 -9.28
CA TRP A 81 9.21 12.14 -9.82
C TRP A 81 8.40 11.28 -8.82
N SER A 82 9.04 10.70 -7.83
CA SER A 82 8.39 9.92 -6.77
C SER A 82 7.85 10.77 -5.62
N CYS A 83 8.20 12.05 -5.57
CA CYS A 83 7.77 12.98 -4.52
C CYS A 83 6.78 14.03 -5.04
N PRO A 84 5.94 14.62 -4.15
CA PRO A 84 5.11 15.75 -4.54
C PRO A 84 5.94 16.96 -5.00
N PRO A 85 5.48 17.72 -5.98
CA PRO A 85 4.29 17.54 -6.80
C PRO A 85 4.46 16.54 -7.95
N GLY A 86 5.68 16.07 -8.25
CA GLY A 86 6.01 15.21 -9.38
C GLY A 86 5.21 13.90 -9.43
N VAL A 87 4.96 13.28 -8.29
CA VAL A 87 4.19 12.03 -8.20
C VAL A 87 2.69 12.20 -8.52
N GLY A 88 2.23 13.43 -8.70
CA GLY A 88 0.83 13.75 -8.98
C GLY A 88 0.00 14.06 -7.72
N THR A 89 -1.29 14.25 -7.89
CA THR A 89 -2.26 14.52 -6.84
C THR A 89 -2.56 13.28 -5.99
N VAL A 90 -3.17 13.47 -4.82
CA VAL A 90 -3.64 12.35 -3.96
C VAL A 90 -4.59 11.46 -4.73
N LYS A 91 -5.53 12.03 -5.49
CA LYS A 91 -6.49 11.28 -6.31
C LYS A 91 -5.82 10.44 -7.40
N GLU A 92 -4.78 10.96 -8.05
CA GLU A 92 -4.01 10.18 -9.04
C GLU A 92 -3.21 9.06 -8.38
N CYS A 93 -2.66 9.28 -7.18
CA CYS A 93 -2.00 8.24 -6.41
C CYS A 93 -2.99 7.14 -6.01
N GLN A 94 -4.15 7.51 -5.47
CA GLN A 94 -5.24 6.58 -5.14
C GLN A 94 -5.68 5.79 -6.37
N GLY A 95 -5.89 6.46 -7.51
CA GLY A 95 -6.26 5.79 -8.77
C GLY A 95 -5.23 4.79 -9.27
N ARG A 96 -3.93 4.97 -8.98
CA ARG A 96 -2.90 3.96 -9.28
C ARG A 96 -2.97 2.77 -8.32
N CYS A 97 -3.21 3.02 -7.04
CA CYS A 97 -3.31 1.95 -6.04
C CYS A 97 -4.57 1.11 -6.22
N SER A 98 -5.70 1.69 -6.64
CA SER A 98 -6.97 0.98 -6.86
C SER A 98 -6.95 -0.07 -8.00
N HIS A 99 -5.87 -0.18 -8.75
CA HIS A 99 -5.65 -1.29 -9.69
C HIS A 99 -5.22 -2.59 -8.97
N PHE A 100 -4.85 -2.50 -7.69
CA PHE A 100 -4.37 -3.62 -6.89
C PHE A 100 -5.36 -3.93 -5.79
N SER A 101 -5.81 -5.17 -5.69
CA SER A 101 -6.78 -5.61 -4.68
C SER A 101 -6.14 -6.00 -3.35
N GLU A 102 -4.88 -6.41 -3.38
CA GLU A 102 -4.15 -6.87 -2.19
C GLU A 102 -2.93 -5.99 -1.94
N VAL A 103 -2.68 -5.73 -0.66
CA VAL A 103 -1.54 -4.95 -0.19
C VAL A 103 -0.76 -5.77 0.83
N PHE A 104 0.53 -5.96 0.57
CA PHE A 104 1.45 -6.57 1.51
C PHE A 104 2.30 -5.48 2.16
N VAL A 105 2.10 -5.26 3.45
CA VAL A 105 2.87 -4.28 4.24
C VAL A 105 3.86 -5.02 5.12
N PHE A 106 5.09 -4.56 5.17
CA PHE A 106 6.11 -5.15 6.03
C PHE A 106 7.05 -4.10 6.62
N THR A 107 7.73 -4.47 7.71
CA THR A 107 8.73 -3.64 8.37
C THR A 107 10.06 -4.39 8.49
N THR A 108 11.14 -3.64 8.47
CA THR A 108 12.49 -4.08 8.84
C THR A 108 12.99 -3.26 10.02
N ILE A 109 14.00 -3.74 10.74
CA ILE A 109 14.67 -3.00 11.80
C ILE A 109 16.11 -2.75 11.39
N ALA A 110 16.60 -1.55 11.66
CA ALA A 110 18.01 -1.18 11.58
C ALA A 110 18.44 -0.55 12.89
N GLU A 111 19.65 -0.88 13.34
CA GLU A 111 20.25 -0.26 14.51
C GLU A 111 20.96 1.03 14.11
N VAL A 112 20.71 2.10 14.86
CA VAL A 112 21.36 3.39 14.73
C VAL A 112 21.81 3.87 16.12
N ALA A 113 22.89 4.61 16.18
CA ALA A 113 23.40 5.11 17.45
C ALA A 113 22.52 6.26 18.01
N ASP A 114 21.95 7.07 17.12
CA ASP A 114 21.08 8.19 17.47
C ASP A 114 19.89 8.27 16.48
N VAL A 115 18.70 8.02 16.98
CA VAL A 115 17.46 8.06 16.17
C VAL A 115 17.09 9.48 15.72
N ASP A 116 17.56 10.50 16.42
CA ASP A 116 17.34 11.91 16.07
C ASP A 116 18.33 12.39 15.00
N ASN A 117 19.38 11.60 14.74
CA ASN A 117 20.31 11.86 13.64
C ASN A 117 19.71 11.42 12.30
N LEU A 118 19.15 12.39 11.58
CA LEU A 118 18.49 12.15 10.29
C LEU A 118 19.43 11.51 9.24
N GLU A 119 20.72 11.86 9.23
CA GLU A 119 21.69 11.33 8.27
C GLU A 119 21.93 9.84 8.53
N GLU A 120 22.14 9.46 9.79
CA GLU A 120 22.33 8.08 10.20
C GLU A 120 21.09 7.24 9.92
N THR A 121 19.91 7.76 10.27
CA THR A 121 18.62 7.11 9.99
C THR A 121 18.39 6.92 8.49
N LEU A 122 18.71 7.90 7.66
CA LEU A 122 18.60 7.80 6.21
C LEU A 122 19.60 6.81 5.60
N ALA A 123 20.76 6.61 6.22
CA ALA A 123 21.78 5.68 5.74
C ALA A 123 21.35 4.20 5.83
N THR A 124 20.36 3.86 6.67
CA THR A 124 19.81 2.49 6.77
C THR A 124 18.90 2.09 5.59
N ARG A 125 18.45 3.05 4.82
CA ARG A 125 17.47 2.87 3.76
C ARG A 125 17.89 1.89 2.65
N PRO A 126 19.12 1.85 2.14
CA PRO A 126 19.53 0.91 1.09
C PRO A 126 19.26 -0.54 1.47
N GLU A 127 19.39 -0.89 2.75
CA GLU A 127 19.13 -2.25 3.25
C GLU A 127 17.63 -2.57 3.15
N HIS A 128 16.75 -1.65 3.57
CA HIS A 128 15.31 -1.81 3.42
C HIS A 128 14.88 -1.93 1.95
N GLU A 129 15.45 -1.11 1.06
CA GLU A 129 15.17 -1.18 -0.38
C GLU A 129 15.62 -2.51 -1.00
N ALA A 130 16.73 -3.08 -0.52
CA ALA A 130 17.18 -4.40 -0.95
C ALA A 130 16.18 -5.50 -0.53
N VAL A 131 15.62 -5.41 0.67
CA VAL A 131 14.55 -6.31 1.14
C VAL A 131 13.29 -6.12 0.29
N THR A 132 12.88 -4.88 0.03
CA THR A 132 11.70 -4.56 -0.81
C THR A 132 11.80 -5.20 -2.19
N LYS A 133 12.97 -5.17 -2.83
CA LYS A 133 13.19 -5.83 -4.13
C LYS A 133 13.01 -7.34 -4.04
N LYS A 134 13.57 -7.98 -3.01
CA LYS A 134 13.42 -9.43 -2.79
C LYS A 134 11.96 -9.81 -2.52
N VAL A 135 11.24 -9.02 -1.74
CA VAL A 135 9.79 -9.22 -1.53
C VAL A 135 9.04 -9.13 -2.86
N GLN A 136 9.34 -8.14 -3.71
CA GLN A 136 8.73 -8.05 -5.03
C GLN A 136 9.04 -9.26 -5.92
N GLU A 137 10.27 -9.77 -5.88
CA GLU A 137 10.67 -10.98 -6.64
C GLU A 137 9.88 -12.20 -6.20
N VAL A 138 9.61 -12.35 -4.89
CA VAL A 138 8.76 -13.42 -4.34
C VAL A 138 7.29 -13.24 -4.75
N LEU A 139 6.76 -12.02 -4.69
CA LEU A 139 5.34 -11.76 -4.98
C LEU A 139 4.99 -11.85 -6.48
N ARG A 140 5.90 -11.47 -7.36
CA ARG A 140 5.66 -11.36 -8.80
C ARG A 140 5.12 -12.64 -9.47
N PRO A 141 5.59 -13.87 -9.15
CA PRO A 141 5.04 -15.09 -9.71
C PRO A 141 3.57 -15.35 -9.37
N TYR A 142 3.11 -14.83 -8.23
CA TYR A 142 1.75 -15.04 -7.71
C TYR A 142 0.75 -13.98 -8.17
N PHE A 143 1.20 -12.75 -8.39
CA PHE A 143 0.35 -11.59 -8.68
C PHE A 143 0.61 -10.97 -10.06
N GLY A 144 1.71 -11.32 -10.72
CA GLY A 144 2.12 -10.73 -12.00
C GLY A 144 2.62 -9.31 -11.82
N GLU A 145 1.75 -8.32 -11.94
CA GLU A 145 2.10 -6.93 -11.72
C GLU A 145 2.13 -6.60 -10.21
N THR A 146 3.14 -5.84 -9.80
CA THR A 146 3.31 -5.38 -8.42
C THR A 146 3.75 -3.92 -8.39
N LEU A 147 3.16 -3.12 -7.53
CA LEU A 147 3.55 -1.74 -7.26
C LEU A 147 4.27 -1.67 -5.91
N ALA A 148 5.59 -1.47 -5.91
CA ALA A 148 6.31 -1.21 -4.68
C ALA A 148 6.22 0.26 -4.30
N LEU A 149 5.80 0.51 -3.06
CA LEU A 149 5.82 1.82 -2.44
C LEU A 149 6.94 1.82 -1.41
N SER A 150 8.00 2.56 -1.70
CA SER A 150 9.14 2.72 -0.78
C SER A 150 8.76 3.61 0.41
N ALA A 151 9.44 3.39 1.53
CA ALA A 151 9.29 4.21 2.73
C ALA A 151 9.73 5.67 2.53
N GLN A 152 10.48 5.97 1.45
CA GLN A 152 11.00 7.32 1.18
C GLN A 152 10.98 7.66 -0.32
N SER A 153 11.67 8.76 -0.70
CA SER A 153 11.80 9.15 -2.10
C SER A 153 12.68 8.17 -2.89
N CYS A 154 12.44 8.05 -4.20
CA CYS A 154 13.27 7.27 -5.11
C CYS A 154 14.72 7.79 -5.17
N GLU A 155 15.70 6.88 -5.18
CA GLU A 155 17.13 7.15 -5.33
C GLU A 155 17.79 6.24 -6.38
N ILE A 156 17.02 5.75 -7.36
CA ILE A 156 17.54 4.91 -8.45
C ILE A 156 18.59 5.68 -9.27
N CYS A 157 18.38 6.99 -9.48
CA CYS A 157 19.30 7.85 -10.18
C CYS A 157 20.13 8.68 -9.19
N GLU A 158 21.42 8.83 -9.42
CA GLU A 158 22.27 9.76 -8.67
C GLU A 158 21.68 11.18 -8.64
N LYS A 159 21.14 11.63 -9.79
CA LYS A 159 20.33 12.85 -9.90
C LYS A 159 19.07 12.58 -10.68
N CYS A 160 17.91 12.85 -10.07
CA CYS A 160 16.61 12.74 -10.72
C CYS A 160 16.50 13.76 -11.86
N ALA A 161 15.84 13.37 -12.98
CA ALA A 161 15.57 14.25 -14.09
C ALA A 161 14.45 15.28 -13.82
N TYR A 162 13.74 15.14 -12.71
CA TYR A 162 12.69 16.09 -12.32
C TYR A 162 13.27 17.46 -11.97
N PRO A 163 12.64 18.61 -12.36
CA PRO A 163 11.46 18.70 -13.23
C PRO A 163 11.78 18.78 -14.73
N ASP A 164 13.06 18.84 -15.11
CA ASP A 164 13.53 19.26 -16.44
C ASP A 164 13.38 18.19 -17.53
N GLY A 165 13.15 16.93 -17.14
CA GLY A 165 12.97 15.82 -18.06
C GLY A 165 12.12 14.69 -17.49
N PRO A 166 11.64 13.73 -18.33
CA PRO A 166 10.82 12.61 -17.88
C PRO A 166 11.59 11.65 -16.97
N CYS A 167 10.86 10.81 -16.20
CA CYS A 167 11.47 9.71 -15.49
C CYS A 167 12.15 8.75 -16.48
N ARG A 168 13.32 8.22 -16.10
CA ARG A 168 14.12 7.31 -16.95
C ARG A 168 13.69 5.85 -16.79
N TYR A 169 12.78 5.57 -15.85
CA TYR A 169 12.33 4.22 -15.45
C TYR A 169 10.82 4.09 -15.48
#